data_4e8ab6f3360eaed799bff7388ff395ed
#
_entry.id   4e8ab6f3360eaed799bff7388ff395ed
#
_cell.length_a   1.000
_cell.length_b   1.000
_cell.length_c   1.000
_cell.angle_alpha   90.00
_cell.angle_beta   90.00
_cell.angle_gamma   90.00
#
_symmetry.space_group_name_H-M   'P 1'
#
loop_
_entity.id
_entity.type
_entity.pdbx_description
1 polymer ?
#
loop_
_entity_poly.entity_id
_entity_poly.type
_entity_poly.pdbx_seq_one_letter_code
_entity_poly.pdbx_strand_id
1 'polypeptide(L)'
;MLALTTNSVVNAVVQKVMKTPEALLSRLALLPGMATGSRRLVAVMGQLGDFDSLEYAQALVPRLDSLRDQGVSVQVFAIGDAAGADRFCGFTSFPRQQLQVDPVPTLHEQLELEAGLKMPGGPWPGFLLMCAGVGSPGTLQEVLRGYTGDRRAPQLFADDDLVQASPLPSFRGKMFRRAGGDGFQRPFELATWRLRNMNEVLGNWRTYVPCDDYITQRGATYLLDRDDAVLYQHCDRSILGYSETMANPLAFLDQYL
;
A
#
# COMPACT_ATOMS: atom_id res chain seq x y z
N MET A 1 25.36 -34.25 -47.07
CA MET A 1 25.38 -32.84 -46.71
C MET A 1 23.93 -32.41 -46.48
N LEU A 2 23.43 -32.60 -45.28
CA LEU A 2 22.04 -32.31 -44.89
C LEU A 2 22.05 -31.06 -44.03
N ALA A 3 21.39 -30.00 -44.51
CA ALA A 3 21.20 -28.79 -43.76
C ALA A 3 20.06 -28.96 -42.76
N LEU A 4 20.37 -28.82 -41.50
CA LEU A 4 19.38 -28.75 -40.39
C LEU A 4 18.91 -27.29 -40.29
N THR A 5 17.69 -27.04 -40.71
CA THR A 5 16.95 -25.79 -40.43
C THR A 5 16.42 -25.84 -38.99
N THR A 6 17.01 -25.05 -38.15
CA THR A 6 16.52 -24.79 -36.79
C THR A 6 15.33 -23.83 -36.88
N ASN A 7 14.12 -24.36 -36.71
CA ASN A 7 12.92 -23.57 -36.45
C ASN A 7 12.98 -23.03 -35.01
N SER A 8 13.32 -21.74 -34.89
CA SER A 8 13.16 -21.00 -33.64
C SER A 8 11.68 -20.73 -33.44
N VAL A 9 11.01 -21.54 -32.62
CA VAL A 9 9.64 -21.27 -32.16
C VAL A 9 9.76 -20.18 -31.09
N VAL A 10 9.50 -18.96 -31.49
CA VAL A 10 9.30 -17.85 -30.55
C VAL A 10 7.97 -18.09 -29.86
N ASN A 11 8.01 -18.59 -28.63
CA ASN A 11 6.87 -18.63 -27.74
C ASN A 11 6.47 -17.20 -27.35
N ALA A 12 5.64 -16.57 -28.17
CA ALA A 12 4.91 -15.39 -27.75
C ALA A 12 3.88 -15.85 -26.71
N VAL A 13 4.21 -15.67 -25.43
CA VAL A 13 3.21 -15.74 -24.35
C VAL A 13 2.22 -14.61 -24.62
N VAL A 14 1.06 -14.96 -25.16
CA VAL A 14 -0.07 -14.04 -25.26
C VAL A 14 -0.49 -13.72 -23.84
N GLN A 15 0.04 -12.63 -23.30
CA GLN A 15 -0.37 -12.11 -22.00
C GLN A 15 -1.85 -11.73 -22.16
N LYS A 16 -2.73 -12.48 -21.51
CA LYS A 16 -4.16 -12.23 -21.52
C LYS A 16 -4.38 -10.84 -20.94
N VAL A 17 -4.68 -9.87 -21.78
CA VAL A 17 -4.95 -8.50 -21.35
C VAL A 17 -6.16 -8.55 -20.42
N MET A 18 -5.92 -8.31 -19.13
CA MET A 18 -7.02 -8.21 -18.16
C MET A 18 -7.70 -6.86 -18.35
N LYS A 19 -9.02 -6.89 -18.44
CA LYS A 19 -9.82 -5.66 -18.49
C LYS A 19 -9.99 -5.10 -17.08
N THR A 20 -9.91 -3.80 -16.96
CA THR A 20 -10.22 -3.11 -15.70
C THR A 20 -11.67 -3.36 -15.31
N PRO A 21 -11.96 -3.67 -14.05
CA PRO A 21 -13.32 -3.82 -13.55
C PRO A 21 -14.16 -2.57 -13.82
N GLU A 22 -15.38 -2.75 -14.31
CA GLU A 22 -16.30 -1.64 -14.66
C GLU A 22 -16.61 -0.75 -13.45
N ALA A 23 -16.72 -1.34 -12.27
CA ALA A 23 -16.91 -0.61 -11.02
C ALA A 23 -15.79 0.41 -10.77
N LEU A 24 -14.54 0.04 -11.05
CA LEU A 24 -13.39 0.93 -10.90
C LEU A 24 -13.40 2.03 -11.96
N LEU A 25 -13.65 1.68 -13.23
CA LEU A 25 -13.75 2.66 -14.33
C LEU A 25 -14.85 3.69 -14.09
N SER A 26 -16.02 3.26 -13.62
CA SER A 26 -17.14 4.14 -13.30
C SER A 26 -16.78 5.17 -12.22
N ARG A 27 -16.01 4.76 -11.22
CA ARG A 27 -15.51 5.68 -10.16
C ARG A 27 -14.47 6.65 -10.70
N LEU A 28 -13.53 6.16 -11.51
CA LEU A 28 -12.47 6.98 -12.10
C LEU A 28 -13.00 8.03 -13.06
N ALA A 29 -14.03 7.70 -13.85
CA ALA A 29 -14.65 8.61 -14.81
C ALA A 29 -15.24 9.88 -14.16
N LEU A 30 -15.56 9.85 -12.87
CA LEU A 30 -16.09 10.98 -12.12
C LEU A 30 -14.98 11.92 -11.58
N LEU A 31 -13.71 11.54 -11.71
CA LEU A 31 -12.59 12.24 -11.09
C LEU A 31 -11.76 13.01 -12.12
N PRO A 32 -11.35 14.25 -11.81
CA PRO A 32 -10.50 15.04 -12.69
C PRO A 32 -9.18 14.35 -12.99
N GLY A 33 -8.82 14.27 -14.28
CA GLY A 33 -7.54 13.69 -14.72
C GLY A 33 -7.46 12.17 -14.64
N MET A 34 -8.57 11.47 -14.31
CA MET A 34 -8.62 10.02 -14.20
C MET A 34 -9.36 9.33 -15.37
N ALA A 35 -9.78 10.10 -16.37
CA ALA A 35 -10.43 9.58 -17.57
C ALA A 35 -9.47 8.72 -18.41
N THR A 36 -10.03 7.89 -19.28
CA THR A 36 -9.30 7.13 -20.32
C THR A 36 -8.39 8.05 -21.15
N GLY A 37 -7.21 7.54 -21.53
CA GLY A 37 -6.23 8.28 -22.33
C GLY A 37 -4.93 8.63 -21.58
N SER A 38 -4.89 8.47 -20.25
CA SER A 38 -3.67 8.55 -19.43
C SER A 38 -3.42 7.24 -18.67
N ARG A 39 -2.18 6.99 -18.29
CA ARG A 39 -1.88 5.91 -17.34
C ARG A 39 -2.34 6.30 -15.94
N ARG A 40 -2.86 5.35 -15.19
CA ARG A 40 -3.42 5.60 -13.87
C ARG A 40 -2.94 4.56 -12.88
N LEU A 41 -2.33 5.02 -11.80
CA LEU A 41 -2.05 4.21 -10.62
C LEU A 41 -3.20 4.40 -9.64
N VAL A 42 -3.91 3.32 -9.35
CA VAL A 42 -5.06 3.34 -8.45
C VAL A 42 -4.79 2.41 -7.28
N ALA A 43 -4.81 2.96 -6.06
CA ALA A 43 -4.78 2.16 -4.85
C ALA A 43 -6.17 2.17 -4.20
N VAL A 44 -6.71 0.99 -3.93
CA VAL A 44 -7.90 0.78 -3.12
C VAL A 44 -7.42 0.28 -1.77
N MET A 45 -7.37 1.15 -0.79
CA MET A 45 -6.87 0.86 0.56
C MET A 45 -8.01 0.34 1.43
N GLY A 46 -7.71 -0.39 2.49
CA GLY A 46 -8.68 -0.74 3.53
C GLY A 46 -9.20 0.50 4.26
N GLN A 47 -9.33 0.44 5.59
CA GLN A 47 -9.65 1.64 6.35
C GLN A 47 -8.45 2.60 6.43
N LEU A 48 -8.74 3.90 6.57
CA LEU A 48 -7.69 4.92 6.76
C LEU A 48 -6.80 4.63 7.98
N GLY A 49 -7.34 3.94 8.99
CA GLY A 49 -6.60 3.55 10.21
C GLY A 49 -5.79 2.26 10.07
N ASP A 50 -5.83 1.59 8.93
CA ASP A 50 -4.96 0.45 8.69
C ASP A 50 -3.52 0.91 8.59
N PHE A 51 -2.61 0.20 9.25
CA PHE A 51 -1.17 0.53 9.19
C PHE A 51 -0.63 0.41 7.77
N ASP A 52 -1.18 -0.51 6.98
CA ASP A 52 -0.93 -0.69 5.55
C ASP A 52 -1.25 0.59 4.78
N SER A 53 -2.41 1.18 5.02
CA SER A 53 -2.88 2.38 4.32
C SER A 53 -1.94 3.56 4.57
N LEU A 54 -1.51 3.77 5.83
CA LEU A 54 -0.56 4.82 6.15
C LEU A 54 0.81 4.57 5.52
N GLU A 55 1.34 3.35 5.68
CA GLU A 55 2.66 2.99 5.15
C GLU A 55 2.70 3.11 3.63
N TYR A 56 1.62 2.68 2.94
CA TYR A 56 1.53 2.78 1.49
C TYR A 56 1.42 4.24 1.01
N ALA A 57 0.59 5.06 1.65
CA ALA A 57 0.53 6.49 1.32
C ALA A 57 1.90 7.17 1.50
N GLN A 58 2.60 6.87 2.59
CA GLN A 58 3.94 7.38 2.86
C GLN A 58 4.98 6.91 1.83
N ALA A 59 4.82 5.71 1.26
CA ALA A 59 5.66 5.23 0.15
C ALA A 59 5.32 5.91 -1.18
N LEU A 60 4.06 6.27 -1.42
CA LEU A 60 3.61 6.97 -2.64
C LEU A 60 4.06 8.42 -2.68
N VAL A 61 3.98 9.14 -1.56
CA VAL A 61 4.26 10.60 -1.49
C VAL A 61 5.56 11.01 -2.19
N PRO A 62 6.72 10.41 -1.92
CA PRO A 62 7.98 10.79 -2.56
C PRO A 62 8.04 10.47 -4.07
N ARG A 63 7.10 9.68 -4.59
CA ARG A 63 7.05 9.26 -5.99
C ARG A 63 6.03 10.05 -6.82
N LEU A 64 5.14 10.84 -6.20
CA LEU A 64 4.02 11.50 -6.88
C LEU A 64 4.47 12.46 -7.99
N ASP A 65 5.51 13.27 -7.75
CA ASP A 65 6.02 14.19 -8.76
C ASP A 65 6.63 13.44 -9.95
N SER A 66 7.45 12.43 -9.69
CA SER A 66 8.03 11.59 -10.73
C SER A 66 6.96 10.85 -11.55
N LEU A 67 5.92 10.33 -10.92
CA LEU A 67 4.79 9.69 -11.59
C LEU A 67 4.05 10.66 -12.50
N ARG A 68 3.76 11.86 -12.00
CA ARG A 68 3.12 12.92 -12.78
C ARG A 68 3.97 13.31 -14.00
N ASP A 69 5.27 13.48 -13.83
CA ASP A 69 6.19 13.84 -14.91
C ASP A 69 6.29 12.74 -15.99
N GLN A 70 6.03 11.49 -15.61
CA GLN A 70 5.92 10.33 -16.51
C GLN A 70 4.50 10.13 -17.07
N GLY A 71 3.57 11.05 -16.79
CA GLY A 71 2.20 11.01 -17.31
C GLY A 71 1.31 9.97 -16.64
N VAL A 72 1.62 9.62 -15.37
CA VAL A 72 0.81 8.71 -14.55
C VAL A 72 0.01 9.51 -13.53
N SER A 73 -1.31 9.46 -13.64
CA SER A 73 -2.23 10.02 -12.64
C SER A 73 -2.40 9.04 -11.48
N VAL A 74 -2.39 9.54 -10.24
CA VAL A 74 -2.53 8.71 -9.03
C VAL A 74 -3.85 9.01 -8.34
N GLN A 75 -4.59 7.97 -7.98
CA GLN A 75 -5.83 8.05 -7.22
C GLN A 75 -5.87 6.98 -6.13
N VAL A 76 -6.34 7.37 -4.96
CA VAL A 76 -6.55 6.46 -3.82
C VAL A 76 -8.03 6.47 -3.43
N PHE A 77 -8.56 5.29 -3.18
CA PHE A 77 -9.87 5.06 -2.54
C PHE A 77 -9.62 4.37 -1.20
N ALA A 78 -10.37 4.75 -0.17
CA ALA A 78 -10.25 4.13 1.16
C ALA A 78 -11.61 4.12 1.88
N ILE A 79 -11.74 3.29 2.90
CA ILE A 79 -12.89 3.30 3.80
C ILE A 79 -12.65 4.33 4.90
N GLY A 80 -13.57 5.28 5.05
CA GLY A 80 -13.47 6.34 6.04
C GLY A 80 -14.45 7.48 5.77
N ASP A 81 -14.26 8.58 6.45
CA ASP A 81 -15.03 9.81 6.27
C ASP A 81 -14.12 11.02 5.96
N ALA A 82 -14.73 12.18 5.75
CA ALA A 82 -13.99 13.40 5.39
C ALA A 82 -13.01 13.83 6.49
N ALA A 83 -13.39 13.72 7.76
CA ALA A 83 -12.53 14.10 8.89
C ALA A 83 -11.33 13.17 9.00
N GLY A 84 -11.53 11.87 8.80
CA GLY A 84 -10.47 10.87 8.72
C GLY A 84 -9.54 11.13 7.54
N ALA A 85 -10.09 11.44 6.37
CA ALA A 85 -9.29 11.75 5.18
C ALA A 85 -8.42 13.00 5.36
N ASP A 86 -8.96 14.06 5.94
CA ASP A 86 -8.20 15.29 6.20
C ASP A 86 -7.05 15.03 7.19
N ARG A 87 -7.30 14.26 8.25
CA ARG A 87 -6.28 13.89 9.21
C ARG A 87 -5.21 12.96 8.62
N PHE A 88 -5.63 11.95 7.85
CA PHE A 88 -4.74 11.03 7.14
C PHE A 88 -3.80 11.78 6.20
N CYS A 89 -4.33 12.68 5.38
CA CYS A 89 -3.54 13.49 4.46
C CYS A 89 -2.60 14.45 5.21
N GLY A 90 -3.05 15.05 6.31
CA GLY A 90 -2.21 15.90 7.17
C GLY A 90 -1.04 15.13 7.79
N PHE A 91 -1.26 13.89 8.22
CA PHE A 91 -0.22 13.06 8.84
C PHE A 91 0.75 12.44 7.81
N THR A 92 0.24 11.93 6.69
CA THR A 92 1.03 11.24 5.67
C THR A 92 1.64 12.20 4.64
N SER A 93 1.17 13.44 4.57
CA SER A 93 1.45 14.41 3.50
C SER A 93 0.92 13.98 2.13
N PHE A 94 -0.01 13.02 2.07
CA PHE A 94 -0.65 12.61 0.83
C PHE A 94 -1.62 13.70 0.34
N PRO A 95 -1.65 14.04 -0.97
CA PRO A 95 -2.52 15.09 -1.48
C PRO A 95 -4.01 14.76 -1.31
N ARG A 96 -4.77 15.63 -0.62
CA ARG A 96 -6.18 15.40 -0.28
C ARG A 96 -7.08 15.19 -1.51
N GLN A 97 -6.80 15.87 -2.62
CA GLN A 97 -7.54 15.76 -3.87
C GLN A 97 -7.37 14.41 -4.57
N GLN A 98 -6.34 13.65 -4.23
CA GLN A 98 -6.08 12.31 -4.77
C GLN A 98 -6.62 11.19 -3.85
N LEU A 99 -7.30 11.55 -2.76
CA LEU A 99 -7.93 10.59 -1.85
C LEU A 99 -9.45 10.76 -1.87
N GLN A 100 -10.16 9.68 -2.24
CA GLN A 100 -11.61 9.55 -2.09
C GLN A 100 -11.91 8.55 -0.97
N VAL A 101 -12.92 8.86 -0.17
CA VAL A 101 -13.34 7.99 0.93
C VAL A 101 -14.82 7.65 0.83
N ASP A 102 -15.15 6.41 1.13
CA ASP A 102 -16.51 5.92 1.29
C ASP A 102 -16.67 5.39 2.73
N PRO A 103 -17.79 5.63 3.40
CA PRO A 103 -18.00 5.16 4.78
C PRO A 103 -18.20 3.64 4.88
N VAL A 104 -18.42 2.98 3.76
CA VAL A 104 -18.65 1.53 3.63
C VAL A 104 -17.82 0.95 2.47
N PRO A 105 -17.51 -0.35 2.48
CA PRO A 105 -16.61 -0.99 1.51
C PRO A 105 -17.28 -1.29 0.15
N THR A 106 -18.18 -0.44 -0.35
CA THR A 106 -18.93 -0.72 -1.58
C THR A 106 -18.03 -1.00 -2.78
N LEU A 107 -16.98 -0.20 -2.97
CA LEU A 107 -16.03 -0.43 -4.06
C LEU A 107 -15.25 -1.73 -3.86
N HIS A 108 -14.85 -2.04 -2.61
CA HIS A 108 -14.14 -3.27 -2.28
C HIS A 108 -14.98 -4.52 -2.59
N GLU A 109 -16.27 -4.48 -2.26
CA GLU A 109 -17.23 -5.56 -2.55
C GLU A 109 -17.43 -5.74 -4.06
N GLN A 110 -17.57 -4.64 -4.81
CA GLN A 110 -17.69 -4.66 -6.27
C GLN A 110 -16.44 -5.16 -6.98
N LEU A 111 -15.27 -5.00 -6.37
CA LEU A 111 -13.99 -5.50 -6.86
C LEU A 111 -13.66 -6.89 -6.31
N GLU A 112 -14.55 -7.50 -5.53
CA GLU A 112 -14.38 -8.83 -4.92
C GLU A 112 -13.08 -8.92 -4.08
N LEU A 113 -12.72 -7.82 -3.38
CA LEU A 113 -11.54 -7.79 -2.54
C LEU A 113 -11.78 -8.54 -1.22
N GLU A 114 -10.70 -9.11 -0.68
CA GLU A 114 -10.74 -9.90 0.56
C GLU A 114 -11.28 -9.06 1.74
N ALA A 115 -12.37 -9.54 2.34
CA ALA A 115 -12.93 -8.91 3.54
C ALA A 115 -12.13 -9.24 4.81
N GLY A 116 -11.08 -10.06 4.68
CA GLY A 116 -10.29 -10.57 5.78
C GLY A 116 -11.00 -11.65 6.60
N LEU A 117 -10.42 -11.98 7.75
CA LEU A 117 -10.88 -13.07 8.58
C LEU A 117 -12.11 -12.66 9.42
N LYS A 118 -13.26 -13.26 9.12
CA LYS A 118 -14.49 -13.06 9.91
C LYS A 118 -14.60 -14.12 10.99
N MET A 119 -14.81 -13.67 12.23
CA MET A 119 -14.92 -14.54 13.42
C MET A 119 -16.18 -14.23 14.22
N PRO A 120 -16.74 -15.21 14.95
CA PRO A 120 -17.75 -14.93 15.97
C PRO A 120 -17.23 -13.93 17.01
N GLY A 121 -18.07 -13.00 17.44
CA GLY A 121 -17.71 -11.99 18.44
C GLY A 121 -17.28 -10.64 17.84
N GLY A 122 -17.52 -10.44 16.54
CA GLY A 122 -17.26 -9.19 15.85
C GLY A 122 -15.90 -9.14 15.09
N PRO A 123 -15.48 -7.97 14.62
CA PRO A 123 -14.31 -7.86 13.76
C PRO A 123 -12.96 -8.03 14.49
N TRP A 124 -12.89 -7.68 15.75
CA TRP A 124 -11.65 -7.67 16.54
C TRP A 124 -10.97 -9.03 16.68
N PRO A 125 -11.68 -10.16 16.98
CA PRO A 125 -11.04 -11.47 17.03
C PRO A 125 -10.37 -11.84 15.71
N GLY A 126 -11.03 -11.57 14.57
CA GLY A 126 -10.45 -11.81 13.24
C GLY A 126 -9.22 -10.96 12.98
N PHE A 127 -9.28 -9.68 13.30
CA PHE A 127 -8.15 -8.75 13.17
C PHE A 127 -6.93 -9.20 13.99
N LEU A 128 -7.12 -9.54 15.27
CA LEU A 128 -6.03 -10.00 16.13
C LEU A 128 -5.40 -11.31 15.63
N LEU A 129 -6.20 -12.24 15.11
CA LEU A 129 -5.68 -13.45 14.48
C LEU A 129 -4.88 -13.15 13.23
N MET A 130 -5.34 -12.22 12.38
CA MET A 130 -4.60 -11.77 11.20
C MET A 130 -3.28 -11.10 11.59
N CYS A 131 -3.25 -10.29 12.66
CA CYS A 131 -2.01 -9.74 13.21
C CYS A 131 -1.04 -10.83 13.68
N ALA A 132 -1.56 -11.96 14.16
CA ALA A 132 -0.76 -13.14 14.51
C ALA A 132 -0.43 -14.05 13.32
N GLY A 133 -0.77 -13.65 12.09
CA GLY A 133 -0.49 -14.38 10.85
C GLY A 133 -1.51 -15.44 10.45
N VAL A 134 -2.62 -15.59 11.20
CA VAL A 134 -3.70 -16.52 10.85
C VAL A 134 -4.59 -15.88 9.78
N GLY A 135 -4.72 -16.51 8.61
CA GLY A 135 -5.43 -15.95 7.47
C GLY A 135 -4.78 -14.69 6.86
N SER A 136 -3.52 -14.44 7.21
CA SER A 136 -2.76 -13.24 6.82
C SER A 136 -1.31 -13.64 6.49
N PRO A 137 -1.08 -14.30 5.33
CA PRO A 137 0.21 -14.87 4.95
C PRO A 137 1.28 -13.77 4.82
N GLY A 138 2.46 -14.01 5.38
CA GLY A 138 3.58 -13.05 5.34
C GLY A 138 3.57 -11.97 6.42
N THR A 139 2.47 -11.77 7.17
CA THR A 139 2.39 -10.73 8.22
C THR A 139 3.51 -10.85 9.26
N LEU A 140 3.75 -12.05 9.80
CA LEU A 140 4.82 -12.24 10.78
C LEU A 140 6.21 -11.97 10.20
N GLN A 141 6.42 -12.32 8.92
CA GLN A 141 7.68 -12.02 8.23
C GLN A 141 7.90 -10.51 8.13
N GLU A 142 6.85 -9.76 7.80
CA GLU A 142 6.89 -8.30 7.72
C GLU A 142 7.10 -7.64 9.09
N VAL A 143 6.49 -8.19 10.14
CA VAL A 143 6.75 -7.75 11.52
C VAL A 143 8.22 -7.98 11.87
N LEU A 144 8.76 -9.18 11.61
CA LEU A 144 10.16 -9.51 11.85
C LEU A 144 11.11 -8.61 11.06
N ARG A 145 10.80 -8.33 9.77
CA ARG A 145 11.58 -7.40 8.93
C ARG A 145 11.70 -6.03 9.61
N GLY A 146 10.65 -5.57 10.28
CA GLY A 146 10.67 -4.31 11.02
C GLY A 146 11.73 -4.25 12.13
N TYR A 147 12.01 -5.39 12.78
CA TYR A 147 12.98 -5.47 13.86
C TYR A 147 14.39 -5.84 13.38
N THR A 148 14.50 -6.67 12.35
CA THR A 148 15.81 -7.14 11.83
C THR A 148 16.43 -6.20 10.81
N GLY A 149 15.64 -5.29 10.24
CA GLY A 149 16.03 -4.47 9.10
C GLY A 149 16.02 -5.24 7.78
N ASP A 150 16.25 -4.54 6.68
CA ASP A 150 16.34 -5.13 5.34
C ASP A 150 17.36 -4.38 4.48
N ARG A 151 18.39 -5.08 4.02
CA ARG A 151 19.45 -4.50 3.17
C ARG A 151 18.98 -4.15 1.76
N ARG A 152 17.81 -4.66 1.33
CA ARG A 152 17.21 -4.37 0.01
C ARG A 152 16.26 -3.19 0.04
N ALA A 153 15.88 -2.74 1.24
CA ALA A 153 15.00 -1.60 1.44
C ALA A 153 15.81 -0.32 1.72
N PRO A 154 15.32 0.86 1.30
CA PRO A 154 15.99 2.10 1.59
C PRO A 154 15.90 2.46 3.08
N GLN A 155 16.84 3.26 3.53
CA GLN A 155 16.85 3.84 4.87
C GLN A 155 15.61 4.75 5.05
N LEU A 156 14.96 4.68 6.22
CA LEU A 156 13.74 5.44 6.49
C LEU A 156 13.99 6.76 7.21
N PHE A 157 15.02 6.82 8.07
CA PHE A 157 15.36 8.03 8.81
C PHE A 157 16.77 8.49 8.45
N ALA A 158 16.93 9.76 8.10
CA ALA A 158 18.24 10.37 8.00
C ALA A 158 18.91 10.43 9.38
N ASP A 159 20.23 10.55 9.42
CA ASP A 159 21.00 10.51 10.68
C ASP A 159 20.66 11.68 11.63
N ASP A 160 20.34 12.82 11.08
CA ASP A 160 19.99 14.05 11.79
C ASP A 160 18.49 14.19 12.07
N ASP A 161 17.64 13.29 11.55
CA ASP A 161 16.22 13.28 11.86
C ASP A 161 15.97 13.13 13.35
N LEU A 162 15.04 13.94 13.89
CA LEU A 162 14.51 13.73 15.23
C LEU A 162 13.41 12.68 15.19
N VAL A 163 13.71 11.48 15.66
CA VAL A 163 12.77 10.37 15.73
C VAL A 163 11.94 10.49 17.00
N GLN A 164 10.61 10.52 16.81
CA GLN A 164 9.62 10.58 17.89
C GLN A 164 8.59 9.46 17.69
N ALA A 165 8.59 8.49 18.58
CA ALA A 165 7.66 7.34 18.56
C ALA A 165 7.38 6.91 20.01
N SER A 166 6.37 7.50 20.65
CA SER A 166 5.97 7.13 22.01
C SER A 166 5.73 5.61 22.14
N PRO A 167 6.09 4.93 23.25
CA PRO A 167 6.66 5.49 24.50
C PRO A 167 8.18 5.68 24.48
N LEU A 168 8.84 5.57 23.32
CA LEU A 168 10.28 5.75 23.24
C LEU A 168 10.65 7.22 23.49
N PRO A 169 11.77 7.50 24.19
CA PRO A 169 12.30 8.85 24.25
C PRO A 169 12.72 9.33 22.84
N SER A 170 12.62 10.62 22.59
CA SER A 170 13.10 11.19 21.31
C SER A 170 14.60 10.97 21.15
N PHE A 171 15.04 10.56 19.95
CA PHE A 171 16.44 10.32 19.62
C PHE A 171 16.75 10.71 18.17
N ARG A 172 18.05 10.79 17.83
CA ARG A 172 18.49 11.06 16.46
C ARG A 172 18.56 9.78 15.64
N GLY A 173 18.22 9.84 14.32
CA GLY A 173 18.25 8.71 13.39
C GLY A 173 19.59 7.97 13.35
N LYS A 174 20.73 8.66 13.60
CA LYS A 174 22.05 8.03 13.73
C LYS A 174 22.14 6.93 14.80
N MET A 175 21.21 6.88 15.74
CA MET A 175 21.16 5.81 16.75
C MET A 175 20.95 4.43 16.11
N PHE A 176 20.23 4.34 14.98
CA PHE A 176 20.03 3.08 14.27
C PHE A 176 21.34 2.48 13.73
N ARG A 177 22.37 3.30 13.44
CA ARG A 177 23.69 2.80 13.03
C ARG A 177 24.33 1.86 14.04
N ARG A 178 24.03 2.05 15.34
CA ARG A 178 24.55 1.16 16.40
C ARG A 178 23.99 -0.27 16.31
N ALA A 179 22.80 -0.41 15.70
CA ALA A 179 22.14 -1.69 15.50
C ALA A 179 22.49 -2.34 14.16
N GLY A 180 22.93 -1.58 13.12
CA GLY A 180 23.13 -2.24 11.86
C GLY A 180 23.58 -1.46 10.62
N GLY A 181 24.49 -0.52 10.70
CA GLY A 181 25.12 0.05 9.50
C GLY A 181 24.38 1.25 8.88
N ASP A 182 24.52 1.46 7.56
CA ASP A 182 24.11 2.71 6.88
C ASP A 182 23.69 2.46 5.43
N GLY A 183 22.84 3.33 4.87
CA GLY A 183 22.42 3.28 3.48
C GLY A 183 21.34 2.24 3.14
N PHE A 184 20.81 1.53 4.13
CA PHE A 184 19.71 0.58 3.98
C PHE A 184 18.78 0.65 5.20
N GLN A 185 17.64 -0.02 5.15
CA GLN A 185 16.70 -0.10 6.27
C GLN A 185 17.33 -0.87 7.46
N ARG A 186 17.75 -0.13 8.47
CA ARG A 186 18.48 -0.65 9.64
C ARG A 186 17.56 -1.40 10.59
N PRO A 187 18.06 -2.31 11.43
CA PRO A 187 17.28 -2.93 12.49
C PRO A 187 16.52 -1.90 13.33
N PHE A 188 15.29 -2.23 13.70
CA PHE A 188 14.33 -1.41 14.46
C PHE A 188 13.81 -0.15 13.74
N GLU A 189 14.33 0.22 12.60
CA GLU A 189 13.95 1.45 11.89
C GLU A 189 12.49 1.41 11.42
N LEU A 190 12.11 0.33 10.71
CA LEU A 190 10.74 0.14 10.26
C LEU A 190 9.77 -0.12 11.43
N ALA A 191 10.20 -0.86 12.45
CA ALA A 191 9.37 -1.06 13.64
C ALA A 191 9.08 0.29 14.34
N THR A 192 10.05 1.20 14.39
CA THR A 192 9.88 2.55 14.95
C THR A 192 8.96 3.40 14.08
N TRP A 193 9.08 3.31 12.75
CA TRP A 193 8.19 3.98 11.80
C TRP A 193 6.73 3.50 11.99
N ARG A 194 6.53 2.20 12.06
CA ARG A 194 5.21 1.59 12.31
C ARG A 194 4.64 1.95 13.69
N LEU A 195 5.50 2.02 14.72
CA LEU A 195 5.11 2.49 16.06
C LEU A 195 4.60 3.94 16.03
N ARG A 196 5.25 4.82 15.26
CA ARG A 196 4.79 6.20 15.07
C ARG A 196 3.40 6.23 14.40
N ASN A 197 3.21 5.45 13.32
CA ASN A 197 1.91 5.34 12.65
C ASN A 197 0.84 4.79 13.59
N MET A 198 1.17 3.76 14.37
CA MET A 198 0.26 3.16 15.36
C MET A 198 -0.16 4.18 16.43
N ASN A 199 0.77 4.98 16.94
CA ASN A 199 0.45 6.02 17.94
C ASN A 199 -0.51 7.06 17.37
N GLU A 200 -0.30 7.49 16.13
CA GLU A 200 -1.19 8.43 15.46
C GLU A 200 -2.61 7.85 15.33
N VAL A 201 -2.73 6.62 14.84
CA VAL A 201 -4.03 5.96 14.65
C VAL A 201 -4.73 5.69 15.98
N LEU A 202 -4.04 5.10 16.95
CA LEU A 202 -4.64 4.76 18.25
C LEU A 202 -5.03 6.01 19.03
N GLY A 203 -4.24 7.07 18.96
CA GLY A 203 -4.56 8.35 19.60
C GLY A 203 -5.78 9.05 18.99
N ASN A 204 -6.19 8.64 17.77
CA ASN A 204 -7.30 9.24 17.03
C ASN A 204 -8.20 8.18 16.40
N TRP A 205 -8.38 7.07 17.10
CA TRP A 205 -8.99 5.86 16.57
C TRP A 205 -10.31 6.12 15.83
N ARG A 206 -11.27 6.79 16.47
CA ARG A 206 -12.60 7.04 15.89
C ARG A 206 -12.59 8.00 14.68
N THR A 207 -11.55 8.79 14.52
CA THR A 207 -11.35 9.62 13.32
C THR A 207 -10.86 8.77 12.14
N TYR A 208 -9.93 7.84 12.39
CA TYR A 208 -9.39 6.96 11.36
C TYR A 208 -10.28 5.76 11.06
N VAL A 209 -10.98 5.24 12.07
CA VAL A 209 -11.81 4.04 12.04
C VAL A 209 -13.18 4.37 12.61
N PRO A 210 -14.05 5.02 11.82
CA PRO A 210 -15.39 5.38 12.27
C PRO A 210 -16.27 4.15 12.55
N CYS A 211 -16.02 3.02 11.85
CA CYS A 211 -16.73 1.77 12.01
C CYS A 211 -15.75 0.59 12.09
N ASP A 212 -15.80 -0.16 13.18
CA ASP A 212 -14.90 -1.30 13.40
C ASP A 212 -15.19 -2.50 12.47
N ASP A 213 -16.38 -2.58 11.87
CA ASP A 213 -16.82 -3.74 11.07
C ASP A 213 -15.92 -4.01 9.86
N TYR A 214 -15.13 -3.03 9.46
CA TYR A 214 -14.29 -3.10 8.26
C TYR A 214 -12.78 -3.15 8.56
N ILE A 215 -12.36 -3.35 9.82
CA ILE A 215 -10.93 -3.36 10.21
C ILE A 215 -10.12 -4.50 9.60
N THR A 216 -10.79 -5.54 9.10
CA THR A 216 -10.13 -6.64 8.38
C THR A 216 -10.16 -6.48 6.87
N GLN A 217 -10.90 -5.50 6.33
CA GLN A 217 -11.04 -5.31 4.88
C GLN A 217 -9.67 -5.07 4.23
N ARG A 218 -9.35 -5.83 3.19
CA ARG A 218 -8.10 -5.69 2.44
C ARG A 218 -8.32 -4.88 1.17
N GLY A 219 -7.24 -4.39 0.60
CA GLY A 219 -7.24 -3.52 -0.54
C GLY A 219 -6.67 -4.13 -1.82
N ALA A 220 -6.38 -3.28 -2.78
CA ALA A 220 -5.69 -3.66 -4.02
C ALA A 220 -4.98 -2.46 -4.66
N THR A 221 -3.97 -2.76 -5.48
CA THR A 221 -3.29 -1.78 -6.33
C THR A 221 -3.48 -2.17 -7.80
N TYR A 222 -3.81 -1.18 -8.63
CA TYR A 222 -3.95 -1.33 -10.08
C TYR A 222 -3.06 -0.31 -10.79
N LEU A 223 -2.34 -0.73 -11.82
CA LEU A 223 -1.77 0.15 -12.82
C LEU A 223 -2.53 -0.07 -14.13
N LEU A 224 -3.18 0.98 -14.62
CA LEU A 224 -3.99 0.95 -15.83
C LEU A 224 -3.26 1.68 -16.96
N ASP A 225 -3.33 1.12 -18.16
CA ASP A 225 -2.84 1.79 -19.36
C ASP A 225 -3.88 2.81 -19.88
N ARG A 226 -3.53 3.48 -20.97
CA ARG A 226 -4.32 4.54 -21.61
C ARG A 226 -5.65 4.06 -22.19
N ASP A 227 -5.73 2.78 -22.55
CA ASP A 227 -6.91 2.10 -23.09
C ASP A 227 -7.69 1.27 -22.06
N ASP A 228 -7.50 1.57 -20.77
CA ASP A 228 -8.13 0.87 -19.63
C ASP A 228 -7.69 -0.60 -19.46
N ALA A 229 -6.61 -1.02 -20.10
CA ALA A 229 -6.02 -2.32 -19.84
C ALA A 229 -5.30 -2.34 -18.48
N VAL A 230 -5.43 -3.43 -17.74
CA VAL A 230 -4.67 -3.65 -16.50
C VAL A 230 -3.26 -4.08 -16.84
N LEU A 231 -2.28 -3.22 -16.56
CA LEU A 231 -0.85 -3.53 -16.68
C LEU A 231 -0.33 -4.29 -15.47
N TYR A 232 -0.80 -3.92 -14.27
CA TYR A 232 -0.43 -4.54 -13.01
C TYR A 232 -1.63 -4.56 -12.07
N GLN A 233 -1.76 -5.64 -11.32
CA GLN A 233 -2.73 -5.78 -10.24
C GLN A 233 -2.10 -6.56 -9.10
N HIS A 234 -2.24 -6.03 -7.89
CA HIS A 234 -1.98 -6.75 -6.64
C HIS A 234 -3.19 -6.63 -5.74
N CYS A 235 -3.73 -7.76 -5.27
CA CYS A 235 -4.81 -7.79 -4.29
C CYS A 235 -4.23 -8.19 -2.94
N ASP A 236 -4.46 -7.35 -1.94
CA ASP A 236 -3.98 -7.57 -0.58
C ASP A 236 -4.69 -8.77 0.04
N ARG A 237 -3.94 -9.63 0.69
CA ARG A 237 -4.47 -10.80 1.41
C ARG A 237 -4.09 -10.79 2.88
N SER A 238 -3.22 -9.86 3.25
CA SER A 238 -2.53 -9.84 4.53
C SER A 238 -2.53 -8.46 5.14
N ILE A 239 -2.46 -8.40 6.45
CA ILE A 239 -2.02 -7.18 7.15
C ILE A 239 -0.53 -6.98 6.83
N LEU A 240 -0.13 -5.77 6.46
CA LEU A 240 1.20 -5.43 5.95
C LEU A 240 1.56 -6.18 4.65
N GLY A 241 0.59 -6.35 3.75
CA GLY A 241 0.73 -7.10 2.49
C GLY A 241 0.25 -6.35 1.24
N TYR A 242 0.33 -5.02 1.22
CA TYR A 242 -0.18 -4.16 0.13
C TYR A 242 0.67 -4.17 -1.14
N SER A 243 1.76 -4.90 -1.16
CA SER A 243 2.63 -5.06 -2.33
C SER A 243 3.28 -6.44 -2.34
N GLU A 244 3.62 -6.95 -3.53
CA GLU A 244 4.42 -8.16 -3.69
C GLU A 244 5.81 -8.03 -3.07
N THR A 245 6.37 -6.81 -3.06
CA THR A 245 7.71 -6.49 -2.57
C THR A 245 7.65 -5.40 -1.52
N MET A 246 7.38 -5.77 -0.27
CA MET A 246 7.25 -4.81 0.83
C MET A 246 8.54 -4.03 1.16
N ALA A 247 9.70 -4.53 0.77
CA ALA A 247 10.98 -3.81 0.86
C ALA A 247 11.06 -2.60 -0.09
N ASN A 248 10.40 -2.71 -1.26
CA ASN A 248 10.23 -1.64 -2.24
C ASN A 248 8.82 -1.77 -2.84
N PRO A 249 7.80 -1.23 -2.18
CA PRO A 249 6.39 -1.50 -2.51
C PRO A 249 5.96 -0.98 -3.87
N LEU A 250 6.72 -0.09 -4.48
CA LEU A 250 6.47 0.48 -5.80
C LEU A 250 7.42 -0.05 -6.88
N ALA A 251 8.19 -1.11 -6.61
CA ALA A 251 9.15 -1.68 -7.55
C ALA A 251 8.51 -2.16 -8.88
N PHE A 252 7.23 -2.55 -8.83
CA PHE A 252 6.51 -2.95 -10.05
C PHE A 252 6.46 -1.83 -11.10
N LEU A 253 6.48 -0.57 -10.70
CA LEU A 253 6.46 0.57 -11.63
C LEU A 253 7.66 0.59 -12.57
N ASP A 254 8.84 0.13 -12.12
CA ASP A 254 10.07 0.14 -12.91
C ASP A 254 9.98 -0.72 -14.19
N GLN A 255 8.97 -1.62 -14.27
CA GLN A 255 8.71 -2.45 -15.45
C GLN A 255 7.85 -1.75 -16.52
N TYR A 256 7.13 -0.69 -16.13
CA TYR A 256 6.11 -0.04 -16.97
C TYR A 256 6.39 1.43 -17.23
N LEU A 257 7.34 2.03 -16.54
CA LEU A 257 7.72 3.43 -16.61
C LEU A 257 9.18 3.59 -17.03
#